data_10a39cf48544d2f6f738fe5b50662858
#
_entry.id   10a39cf48544d2f6f738fe5b50662858
#
_cell.length_a   1.000
_cell.length_b   1.000
_cell.length_c   1.000
_cell.angle_alpha   90.00
_cell.angle_beta   90.00
_cell.angle_gamma   90.00
#
_symmetry.space_group_name_H-M   'P 1'
#
loop_
_entity.id
_entity.type
_entity.pdbx_description
1 polymer ?
#
loop_
_entity_poly.entity_id
_entity_poly.type
_entity_poly.pdbx_seq_one_letter_code
_entity_poly.pdbx_strand_id
1 'polypeptide(L)'
;MLENIRLSLQGILSHKVRSILTMLGIIIGIAAIIAIVSTIKGTNEQIKNNLIGSGNNNVNVQLYQGESPYDFSYQAAPDGVQVVSAEVRDQITSLKNVESASFYRTRSYCDNVYYQNTQFSGSMYGIDAAYFDTAGYEVQQGRGFLSKEYTNNAKAVILDSTAVKSLYSSESPIGSVIDINGEPFTVVGVVTEVSSFEPVINSEEDYWTYMGTSGGKMFIPGQSWPIAYRYDEPENCLAKAVDTDSMPAVGKKVAELMNATIRTNSVGKEGDSNQIKYDSQDLLKQA
;
A
#
# COMPACT_ATOMS: atom_id res chain seq x y z
N MET A 1 -30.76 -34.79 47.57
CA MET A 1 -30.45 -34.04 46.36
C MET A 1 -31.62 -33.97 45.34
N LEU A 2 -32.22 -35.10 45.00
CA LEU A 2 -33.36 -35.14 44.03
C LEU A 2 -34.58 -34.35 44.52
N GLU A 3 -34.87 -34.30 45.80
CA GLU A 3 -35.98 -33.54 46.37
C GLU A 3 -35.82 -32.02 46.22
N ASN A 4 -34.58 -31.51 46.40
CA ASN A 4 -34.27 -30.07 46.21
C ASN A 4 -34.41 -29.64 44.73
N ILE A 5 -34.05 -30.52 43.80
CA ILE A 5 -34.24 -30.29 42.36
C ILE A 5 -35.73 -30.26 42.03
N ARG A 6 -36.54 -31.18 42.61
CA ARG A 6 -37.97 -31.22 42.38
C ARG A 6 -38.69 -30.00 42.95
N LEU A 7 -38.29 -29.52 44.12
CA LEU A 7 -38.82 -28.29 44.74
C LEU A 7 -38.49 -27.05 43.93
N SER A 8 -37.27 -26.95 43.40
CA SER A 8 -36.84 -25.85 42.52
C SER A 8 -37.65 -25.83 41.21
N LEU A 9 -37.83 -26.97 40.57
CA LEU A 9 -38.66 -27.12 39.40
C LEU A 9 -40.12 -26.76 39.65
N GLN A 10 -40.66 -27.15 40.81
CA GLN A 10 -42.03 -26.82 41.21
C GLN A 10 -42.24 -25.33 41.45
N GLY A 11 -41.23 -24.63 42.03
CA GLY A 11 -41.18 -23.17 42.17
C GLY A 11 -41.21 -22.44 40.81
N ILE A 12 -40.45 -22.92 39.82
CA ILE A 12 -40.44 -22.39 38.44
C ILE A 12 -41.79 -22.58 37.76
N LEU A 13 -42.40 -23.76 37.92
CA LEU A 13 -43.69 -24.10 37.33
C LEU A 13 -44.87 -23.37 37.99
N SER A 14 -44.76 -22.96 39.26
CA SER A 14 -45.79 -22.22 39.99
C SER A 14 -45.91 -20.76 39.52
N HIS A 15 -44.85 -20.20 38.96
CA HIS A 15 -44.81 -18.82 38.45
C HIS A 15 -44.36 -18.76 36.96
N LYS A 16 -44.98 -19.58 36.11
CA LYS A 16 -44.59 -19.81 34.69
C LYS A 16 -44.32 -18.51 33.92
N VAL A 17 -45.22 -17.53 34.03
CA VAL A 17 -45.11 -16.27 33.31
C VAL A 17 -43.85 -15.48 33.68
N ARG A 18 -43.54 -15.41 34.99
CA ARG A 18 -42.35 -14.72 35.51
C ARG A 18 -41.07 -15.44 35.05
N SER A 19 -41.04 -16.76 35.17
CA SER A 19 -39.90 -17.57 34.80
C SER A 19 -39.63 -17.49 33.29
N ILE A 20 -40.68 -17.55 32.45
CA ILE A 20 -40.55 -17.38 30.99
C ILE A 20 -40.06 -15.98 30.64
N LEU A 21 -40.60 -14.91 31.25
CA LEU A 21 -40.19 -13.54 30.99
C LEU A 21 -38.74 -13.30 31.37
N THR A 22 -38.28 -13.82 32.52
CA THR A 22 -36.87 -13.69 32.93
C THR A 22 -35.93 -14.48 32.01
N MET A 23 -36.28 -15.71 31.65
CA MET A 23 -35.51 -16.50 30.67
C MET A 23 -35.46 -15.80 29.30
N LEU A 24 -36.58 -15.28 28.81
CA LEU A 24 -36.63 -14.54 27.55
C LEU A 24 -35.73 -13.30 27.58
N GLY A 25 -35.76 -12.55 28.70
CA GLY A 25 -34.89 -11.39 28.86
C GLY A 25 -33.39 -11.74 28.80
N ILE A 26 -32.98 -12.84 29.44
CA ILE A 26 -31.59 -13.32 29.42
C ILE A 26 -31.22 -13.80 28.01
N ILE A 27 -32.09 -14.57 27.35
CA ILE A 27 -31.82 -15.04 25.97
C ILE A 27 -31.68 -13.88 25.00
N ILE A 28 -32.58 -12.89 25.06
CA ILE A 28 -32.49 -11.69 24.21
C ILE A 28 -31.19 -10.91 24.50
N GLY A 29 -30.82 -10.74 25.77
CA GLY A 29 -29.58 -10.06 26.15
C GLY A 29 -28.33 -10.76 25.62
N ILE A 30 -28.23 -12.07 25.78
CA ILE A 30 -27.10 -12.85 25.28
C ILE A 30 -27.09 -12.86 23.74
N ALA A 31 -28.23 -13.05 23.10
CA ALA A 31 -28.34 -13.04 21.65
C ALA A 31 -27.93 -11.68 21.05
N ALA A 32 -28.30 -10.56 21.68
CA ALA A 32 -27.89 -9.23 21.26
C ALA A 32 -26.38 -9.05 21.35
N ILE A 33 -25.75 -9.49 22.45
CA ILE A 33 -24.30 -9.40 22.61
C ILE A 33 -23.57 -10.24 21.55
N ILE A 34 -24.04 -11.49 21.32
CA ILE A 34 -23.44 -12.35 20.30
C ILE A 34 -23.59 -11.72 18.91
N ALA A 35 -24.77 -11.17 18.59
CA ALA A 35 -25.01 -10.53 17.31
C ALA A 35 -24.05 -9.33 17.10
N ILE A 36 -23.92 -8.46 18.10
CA ILE A 36 -23.03 -7.30 18.05
C ILE A 36 -21.57 -7.73 17.86
N VAL A 37 -21.08 -8.67 18.68
CA VAL A 37 -19.70 -9.15 18.59
C VAL A 37 -19.44 -9.85 17.25
N SER A 38 -20.40 -10.63 16.74
CA SER A 38 -20.27 -11.29 15.45
C SER A 38 -20.26 -10.30 14.29
N THR A 39 -21.10 -9.25 14.35
CA THR A 39 -21.11 -8.19 13.35
C THR A 39 -19.78 -7.42 13.34
N ILE A 40 -19.29 -7.01 14.53
CA ILE A 40 -18.01 -6.31 14.64
C ILE A 40 -16.87 -7.17 14.09
N LYS A 41 -16.80 -8.45 14.48
CA LYS A 41 -15.77 -9.36 13.95
C LYS A 41 -15.89 -9.56 12.44
N GLY A 42 -17.10 -9.75 11.92
CA GLY A 42 -17.35 -9.91 10.49
C GLY A 42 -16.98 -8.64 9.70
N THR A 43 -17.33 -7.47 10.21
CA THR A 43 -16.96 -6.19 9.58
C THR A 43 -15.45 -5.97 9.61
N ASN A 44 -14.78 -6.25 10.73
CA ASN A 44 -13.33 -6.12 10.83
C ASN A 44 -12.61 -7.08 9.88
N GLU A 45 -13.04 -8.33 9.77
CA GLU A 45 -12.49 -9.28 8.79
C GLU A 45 -12.76 -8.84 7.35
N GLN A 46 -13.92 -8.29 7.07
CA GLN A 46 -14.27 -7.78 5.75
C GLN A 46 -13.44 -6.52 5.40
N ILE A 47 -13.27 -5.59 6.34
CA ILE A 47 -12.39 -4.42 6.20
C ILE A 47 -10.95 -4.90 6.00
N LYS A 48 -10.47 -5.83 6.81
CA LYS A 48 -9.14 -6.42 6.71
C LYS A 48 -8.92 -7.04 5.32
N ASN A 49 -9.84 -7.86 4.86
CA ASN A 49 -9.78 -8.48 3.53
C ASN A 49 -9.90 -7.46 2.39
N ASN A 50 -10.69 -6.42 2.56
CA ASN A 50 -10.86 -5.35 1.58
C ASN A 50 -9.64 -4.43 1.50
N LEU A 51 -9.02 -4.08 2.64
CA LEU A 51 -7.85 -3.20 2.70
C LEU A 51 -6.55 -3.89 2.27
N ILE A 52 -6.46 -5.21 2.47
CA ILE A 52 -5.23 -5.97 2.21
C ILE A 52 -5.25 -6.54 0.79
N GLY A 53 -6.42 -6.52 0.13
CA GLY A 53 -6.60 -7.19 -1.15
C GLY A 53 -6.37 -8.71 -1.01
N SER A 54 -6.95 -9.53 -1.83
CA SER A 54 -6.83 -10.99 -1.73
C SER A 54 -5.38 -11.48 -1.90
N GLY A 55 -4.57 -11.40 -0.84
CA GLY A 55 -3.23 -11.99 -0.76
C GLY A 55 -2.04 -11.04 -0.84
N ASN A 56 -2.22 -9.73 -0.91
CA ASN A 56 -1.11 -8.78 -0.89
C ASN A 56 -0.87 -8.25 0.54
N ASN A 57 -0.05 -8.96 1.31
CA ASN A 57 0.40 -8.52 2.64
C ASN A 57 1.46 -7.40 2.54
N ASN A 58 1.22 -6.41 1.68
CA ASN A 58 2.17 -5.35 1.39
C ASN A 58 2.07 -4.21 2.39
N VAL A 59 3.19 -3.86 2.97
CA VAL A 59 3.36 -2.71 3.86
C VAL A 59 4.17 -1.66 3.14
N ASN A 60 3.60 -0.50 2.95
CA ASN A 60 4.26 0.62 2.30
C ASN A 60 4.84 1.57 3.35
N VAL A 61 6.16 1.71 3.37
CA VAL A 61 6.88 2.64 4.24
C VAL A 61 7.39 3.79 3.41
N GLN A 62 6.84 4.97 3.65
CA GLN A 62 7.12 6.19 2.88
C GLN A 62 7.68 7.29 3.77
N LEU A 63 8.32 8.27 3.12
CA LEU A 63 8.71 9.50 3.80
C LEU A 63 7.46 10.37 4.03
N TYR A 64 7.33 10.90 5.24
CA TYR A 64 6.26 11.79 5.67
C TYR A 64 6.82 13.14 6.13
N GLN A 65 6.02 14.17 5.93
CA GLN A 65 6.17 15.46 6.60
C GLN A 65 4.94 15.68 7.48
N GLY A 66 5.12 15.63 8.79
CA GLY A 66 4.02 15.57 9.72
C GLY A 66 3.17 14.32 9.53
N GLU A 67 1.90 14.50 9.19
CA GLU A 67 0.94 13.41 8.95
C GLU A 67 0.72 13.10 7.46
N SER A 68 1.33 13.86 6.55
CA SER A 68 1.14 13.71 5.11
C SER A 68 2.36 13.07 4.43
N PRO A 69 2.16 12.17 3.44
CA PRO A 69 3.25 11.67 2.61
C PRO A 69 4.03 12.82 1.96
N TYR A 70 5.36 12.72 1.97
CA TYR A 70 6.22 13.70 1.33
C TYR A 70 6.15 13.58 -0.19
N ASP A 71 5.71 14.64 -0.86
CA ASP A 71 5.55 14.63 -2.32
C ASP A 71 6.71 15.33 -3.03
N PHE A 72 7.57 14.54 -3.67
CA PHE A 72 8.69 15.01 -4.46
C PHE A 72 8.29 15.69 -5.77
N SER A 73 7.01 15.64 -6.18
CA SER A 73 6.52 16.35 -7.38
C SER A 73 6.64 17.87 -7.20
N TYR A 74 6.50 18.35 -5.96
CA TYR A 74 6.48 19.77 -5.64
C TYR A 74 7.65 20.25 -4.78
N GLN A 75 8.37 19.32 -4.14
CA GLN A 75 9.40 19.64 -3.16
C GLN A 75 10.73 18.96 -3.52
N ALA A 76 11.82 19.59 -3.11
CA ALA A 76 13.15 18.98 -3.16
C ALA A 76 13.30 17.94 -2.03
N ALA A 77 14.27 17.03 -2.17
CA ALA A 77 14.61 16.11 -1.09
C ALA A 77 14.96 16.92 0.19
N PRO A 78 14.41 16.55 1.36
CA PRO A 78 14.68 17.27 2.60
C PRO A 78 16.13 17.02 3.03
N ASP A 79 16.73 18.05 3.60
CA ASP A 79 18.09 17.97 4.10
C ASP A 79 18.23 16.83 5.13
N GLY A 80 19.29 16.04 5.01
CA GLY A 80 19.61 14.96 5.95
C GLY A 80 18.93 13.62 5.66
N VAL A 81 17.98 13.56 4.75
CA VAL A 81 17.42 12.29 4.26
C VAL A 81 18.28 11.81 3.08
N GLN A 82 18.82 10.61 3.18
CA GLN A 82 19.71 10.04 2.18
C GLN A 82 19.05 8.86 1.46
N VAL A 83 19.61 8.51 0.31
CA VAL A 83 19.27 7.26 -0.39
C VAL A 83 19.58 6.07 0.53
N VAL A 84 18.70 5.08 0.55
CA VAL A 84 18.81 3.91 1.43
C VAL A 84 20.09 3.12 1.07
N SER A 85 20.97 2.91 2.05
CA SER A 85 22.22 2.18 1.85
C SER A 85 21.99 0.68 1.62
N ALA A 86 22.98 0.01 1.01
CA ALA A 86 22.91 -1.44 0.80
C ALA A 86 22.76 -2.20 2.13
N GLU A 87 23.44 -1.77 3.19
CA GLU A 87 23.36 -2.39 4.52
C GLU A 87 21.95 -2.34 5.10
N VAL A 88 21.25 -1.21 4.93
CA VAL A 88 19.86 -1.05 5.41
C VAL A 88 18.90 -1.90 4.57
N ARG A 89 19.13 -1.98 3.25
CA ARG A 89 18.35 -2.87 2.36
C ARG A 89 18.50 -4.33 2.79
N ASP A 90 19.72 -4.77 3.05
CA ASP A 90 20.01 -6.14 3.49
C ASP A 90 19.40 -6.44 4.88
N GLN A 91 19.43 -5.47 5.79
CA GLN A 91 18.78 -5.61 7.09
C GLN A 91 17.27 -5.76 6.95
N ILE A 92 16.61 -4.95 6.11
CA ILE A 92 15.16 -5.00 5.88
C ILE A 92 14.76 -6.33 5.23
N THR A 93 15.45 -6.74 4.18
CA THR A 93 15.15 -8.01 3.48
C THR A 93 15.42 -9.25 4.34
N SER A 94 16.28 -9.13 5.37
CA SER A 94 16.60 -10.22 6.30
C SER A 94 15.67 -10.29 7.52
N LEU A 95 14.68 -9.39 7.64
CA LEU A 95 13.72 -9.42 8.76
C LEU A 95 12.88 -10.69 8.73
N LYS A 96 12.70 -11.33 9.88
CA LYS A 96 12.05 -12.64 10.03
C LYS A 96 10.65 -12.74 9.42
N ASN A 97 9.87 -11.65 9.46
CA ASN A 97 8.49 -11.63 8.99
C ASN A 97 8.33 -10.93 7.64
N VAL A 98 9.42 -10.68 6.93
CA VAL A 98 9.45 -10.11 5.58
C VAL A 98 9.68 -11.23 4.59
N GLU A 99 8.76 -11.42 3.65
CA GLU A 99 8.86 -12.37 2.54
C GLU A 99 9.74 -11.79 1.43
N SER A 100 9.48 -10.54 1.07
CA SER A 100 10.27 -9.75 0.11
C SER A 100 10.20 -8.27 0.44
N ALA A 101 11.16 -7.50 -0.02
CA ALA A 101 11.15 -6.05 0.07
C ALA A 101 11.71 -5.42 -1.20
N SER A 102 11.17 -4.28 -1.58
CA SER A 102 11.56 -3.50 -2.75
C SER A 102 11.69 -2.03 -2.37
N PHE A 103 12.62 -1.36 -3.03
CA PHE A 103 12.87 0.07 -2.82
C PHE A 103 12.54 0.83 -4.09
N TYR A 104 11.74 1.89 -3.94
CA TYR A 104 11.23 2.62 -5.08
C TYR A 104 11.16 4.11 -4.80
N ARG A 105 11.22 4.90 -5.87
CA ARG A 105 10.90 6.33 -5.87
C ARG A 105 9.57 6.55 -6.54
N THR A 106 8.85 7.58 -6.15
CA THR A 106 7.57 7.90 -6.77
C THR A 106 7.34 9.39 -6.87
N ARG A 107 6.62 9.77 -7.92
CA ARG A 107 5.99 11.07 -8.07
C ARG A 107 4.52 10.88 -8.39
N SER A 108 3.68 11.50 -7.61
CA SER A 108 2.21 11.44 -7.78
C SER A 108 1.75 12.24 -8.99
N TYR A 109 2.52 13.25 -9.38
CA TYR A 109 2.28 14.08 -10.54
C TYR A 109 3.54 14.23 -11.39
N CYS A 110 3.39 14.09 -12.71
CA CYS A 110 4.48 14.12 -13.69
C CYS A 110 4.27 15.25 -14.68
N ASP A 111 5.00 16.35 -14.50
CA ASP A 111 5.12 17.36 -15.53
C ASP A 111 5.98 16.84 -16.69
N ASN A 112 5.70 17.31 -17.89
CA ASN A 112 6.53 17.06 -19.08
C ASN A 112 6.75 15.56 -19.40
N VAL A 113 5.71 14.75 -19.23
CA VAL A 113 5.69 13.36 -19.71
C VAL A 113 4.67 13.25 -20.82
N TYR A 114 5.11 12.88 -22.03
CA TYR A 114 4.28 12.89 -23.23
C TYR A 114 4.46 11.63 -24.07
N TYR A 115 3.34 11.15 -24.58
CA TYR A 115 3.33 10.29 -25.77
C TYR A 115 2.74 11.08 -26.92
N GLN A 116 3.57 11.40 -27.92
CA GLN A 116 3.22 12.32 -29.03
C GLN A 116 2.70 13.67 -28.47
N ASN A 117 1.42 13.97 -28.67
CA ASN A 117 0.77 15.20 -28.20
C ASN A 117 -0.07 14.99 -26.94
N THR A 118 -0.09 13.78 -26.37
CA THR A 118 -0.89 13.43 -25.19
C THR A 118 -0.03 13.49 -23.95
N GLN A 119 -0.39 14.36 -23.00
CA GLN A 119 0.27 14.44 -21.71
C GLN A 119 -0.17 13.30 -20.82
N PHE A 120 0.77 12.68 -20.14
CA PHE A 120 0.49 11.72 -19.10
C PHE A 120 0.13 12.42 -17.79
N SER A 121 -0.96 12.00 -17.14
CA SER A 121 -1.46 12.59 -15.90
C SER A 121 -1.42 11.62 -14.70
N GLY A 122 -0.70 10.51 -14.84
CA GLY A 122 -0.56 9.51 -13.80
C GLY A 122 0.70 9.65 -12.95
N SER A 123 1.05 8.60 -12.25
CA SER A 123 2.20 8.54 -11.34
C SER A 123 3.39 7.84 -11.98
N MET A 124 4.60 8.31 -11.65
CA MET A 124 5.86 7.71 -12.09
C MET A 124 6.52 6.97 -10.94
N TYR A 125 7.05 5.79 -11.23
CA TYR A 125 7.77 4.93 -10.28
C TYR A 125 9.16 4.59 -10.81
N GLY A 126 10.19 4.83 -9.99
CA GLY A 126 11.56 4.35 -10.23
C GLY A 126 11.78 3.13 -9.35
N ILE A 127 11.84 1.94 -9.94
CA ILE A 127 11.74 0.67 -9.23
C ILE A 127 13.02 -0.16 -9.28
N ASP A 128 13.23 -0.99 -8.26
CA ASP A 128 14.23 -2.05 -8.26
C ASP A 128 13.70 -3.36 -8.85
N ALA A 129 14.55 -4.37 -8.93
CA ALA A 129 14.21 -5.65 -9.57
C ALA A 129 13.14 -6.47 -8.81
N ALA A 130 12.98 -6.23 -7.52
CA ALA A 130 12.03 -6.96 -6.67
C ALA A 130 10.62 -6.36 -6.70
N TYR A 131 10.45 -5.15 -7.26
CA TYR A 131 9.23 -4.38 -7.12
C TYR A 131 7.99 -5.10 -7.65
N PHE A 132 8.03 -5.59 -8.88
CA PHE A 132 6.86 -6.21 -9.50
C PHE A 132 6.41 -7.46 -8.77
N ASP A 133 7.34 -8.31 -8.36
CA ASP A 133 7.04 -9.52 -7.58
C ASP A 133 6.49 -9.16 -6.20
N THR A 134 7.10 -8.17 -5.52
CA THR A 134 6.66 -7.72 -4.20
C THR A 134 5.30 -7.04 -4.26
N ALA A 135 5.07 -6.19 -5.25
CA ALA A 135 3.84 -5.43 -5.42
C ALA A 135 2.69 -6.25 -6.05
N GLY A 136 2.99 -7.43 -6.60
CA GLY A 136 2.00 -8.31 -7.23
C GLY A 136 1.59 -7.84 -8.63
N TYR A 137 2.56 -7.41 -9.44
CA TYR A 137 2.34 -7.10 -10.85
C TYR A 137 2.79 -8.25 -11.76
N GLU A 138 2.00 -8.53 -12.79
CA GLU A 138 2.34 -9.47 -13.86
C GLU A 138 2.46 -8.76 -15.20
N VAL A 139 3.40 -9.26 -16.04
CA VAL A 139 3.58 -8.76 -17.40
C VAL A 139 2.45 -9.28 -18.30
N GLN A 140 1.63 -8.37 -18.80
CA GLN A 140 0.53 -8.67 -19.71
C GLN A 140 0.95 -8.68 -21.18
N GLN A 141 1.83 -7.74 -21.57
CA GLN A 141 2.34 -7.60 -22.93
C GLN A 141 3.82 -7.23 -22.90
N GLY A 142 4.58 -7.65 -23.92
CA GLY A 142 5.99 -7.33 -24.02
C GLY A 142 6.82 -8.14 -22.99
N ARG A 143 7.64 -7.45 -22.20
CA ARG A 143 8.52 -8.04 -21.19
C ARG A 143 8.72 -7.15 -19.98
N GLY A 144 9.16 -7.74 -18.89
CA GLY A 144 9.72 -7.02 -17.75
C GLY A 144 11.08 -6.38 -18.07
N PHE A 145 11.62 -5.62 -17.13
CA PHE A 145 12.99 -5.13 -17.25
C PHE A 145 14.00 -6.26 -17.18
N LEU A 146 15.05 -6.16 -17.98
CA LEU A 146 16.19 -7.08 -17.90
C LEU A 146 17.10 -6.71 -16.74
N SER A 147 17.80 -7.67 -16.15
CA SER A 147 18.71 -7.42 -15.02
C SER A 147 19.74 -6.32 -15.32
N LYS A 148 20.24 -6.24 -16.56
CA LYS A 148 21.15 -5.18 -16.99
C LYS A 148 20.50 -3.79 -17.05
N GLU A 149 19.18 -3.70 -17.22
CA GLU A 149 18.46 -2.43 -17.31
C GLU A 149 18.32 -1.76 -15.95
N TYR A 150 18.37 -2.54 -14.88
CA TYR A 150 18.44 -1.99 -13.51
C TYR A 150 19.81 -1.44 -13.13
N THR A 151 20.86 -1.71 -13.91
CA THR A 151 22.25 -1.34 -13.55
C THR A 151 22.92 -0.35 -14.49
N ASN A 152 22.39 -0.17 -15.71
CA ASN A 152 23.04 0.63 -16.77
C ASN A 152 22.22 1.86 -17.20
N ASN A 153 21.40 2.43 -16.35
CA ASN A 153 20.61 3.63 -16.65
C ASN A 153 19.82 3.50 -17.97
N ALA A 154 19.17 2.35 -18.17
CA ALA A 154 18.46 2.05 -19.40
C ALA A 154 17.21 2.95 -19.55
N LYS A 155 17.03 3.56 -20.70
CA LYS A 155 15.84 4.34 -21.05
C LYS A 155 14.70 3.43 -21.51
N ALA A 156 14.23 2.59 -20.60
CA ALA A 156 13.11 1.69 -20.79
C ALA A 156 11.98 2.07 -19.83
N VAL A 157 10.74 1.94 -20.27
CA VAL A 157 9.54 2.22 -19.48
C VAL A 157 8.56 1.06 -19.61
N ILE A 158 7.87 0.75 -18.52
CA ILE A 158 6.75 -0.20 -18.45
C ILE A 158 5.53 0.58 -17.99
N LEU A 159 4.38 0.30 -18.59
CA LEU A 159 3.11 0.97 -18.31
C LEU A 159 2.18 0.00 -17.60
N ASP A 160 1.32 0.50 -16.72
CA ASP A 160 0.17 -0.27 -16.28
C ASP A 160 -0.97 -0.19 -17.32
N SER A 161 -1.97 -1.05 -17.18
CA SER A 161 -3.12 -1.10 -18.09
C SER A 161 -3.91 0.21 -18.14
N THR A 162 -3.90 1.01 -17.07
CA THR A 162 -4.59 2.29 -17.01
C THR A 162 -3.82 3.38 -17.77
N ALA A 163 -2.49 3.43 -17.62
CA ALA A 163 -1.64 4.33 -18.39
C ALA A 163 -1.74 4.06 -19.90
N VAL A 164 -1.82 2.78 -20.30
CA VAL A 164 -2.04 2.43 -21.70
C VAL A 164 -3.38 2.99 -22.19
N LYS A 165 -4.46 2.83 -21.43
CA LYS A 165 -5.78 3.35 -21.80
C LYS A 165 -5.82 4.88 -21.88
N SER A 166 -5.02 5.57 -21.05
CA SER A 166 -4.98 7.04 -21.04
C SER A 166 -4.17 7.63 -22.19
N LEU A 167 -3.14 6.93 -22.68
CA LEU A 167 -2.22 7.45 -23.71
C LEU A 167 -2.47 6.90 -25.11
N TYR A 168 -2.97 5.66 -25.22
CA TYR A 168 -3.10 4.95 -26.50
C TYR A 168 -4.58 4.67 -26.79
N SER A 169 -5.04 5.04 -27.97
CA SER A 169 -6.43 4.82 -28.40
C SER A 169 -6.68 3.36 -28.84
N SER A 170 -5.79 2.80 -29.66
CA SER A 170 -5.91 1.42 -30.19
C SER A 170 -4.58 0.83 -30.66
N GLU A 171 -3.49 1.57 -30.56
CA GLU A 171 -2.17 1.14 -31.00
C GLU A 171 -1.49 0.30 -29.92
N SER A 172 -0.59 -0.61 -30.35
CA SER A 172 0.26 -1.34 -29.39
C SER A 172 1.26 -0.38 -28.76
N PRO A 173 1.35 -0.32 -27.43
CA PRO A 173 2.32 0.55 -26.76
C PRO A 173 3.77 0.04 -26.90
N ILE A 174 3.97 -1.25 -27.15
CA ILE A 174 5.30 -1.87 -27.13
C ILE A 174 6.16 -1.34 -28.30
N GLY A 175 7.36 -0.86 -27.95
CA GLY A 175 8.33 -0.27 -28.87
C GLY A 175 8.09 1.21 -29.16
N SER A 176 6.99 1.81 -28.71
CA SER A 176 6.79 3.25 -28.79
C SER A 176 7.73 4.01 -27.87
N VAL A 177 7.89 5.30 -28.13
CA VAL A 177 8.77 6.17 -27.33
C VAL A 177 7.92 7.18 -26.58
N ILE A 178 8.16 7.27 -25.28
CA ILE A 178 7.57 8.29 -24.39
C ILE A 178 8.67 9.27 -24.03
N ASP A 179 8.37 10.55 -24.17
CA ASP A 179 9.24 11.62 -23.69
C ASP A 179 9.00 11.82 -22.20
N ILE A 180 10.06 11.69 -21.41
CA ILE A 180 10.03 11.94 -19.97
C ILE A 180 11.03 13.06 -19.67
N ASN A 181 10.55 14.28 -19.46
CA ASN A 181 11.37 15.46 -19.21
C ASN A 181 12.41 15.76 -20.32
N GLY A 182 12.05 15.54 -21.59
CA GLY A 182 12.94 15.74 -22.74
C GLY A 182 13.82 14.54 -23.07
N GLU A 183 13.68 13.43 -22.35
CA GLU A 183 14.46 12.22 -22.54
C GLU A 183 13.59 11.09 -23.11
N PRO A 184 13.99 10.44 -24.22
CA PRO A 184 13.18 9.40 -24.85
C PRO A 184 13.33 8.06 -24.13
N PHE A 185 12.22 7.50 -23.65
CA PHE A 185 12.14 6.16 -23.06
C PHE A 185 11.32 5.23 -23.96
N THR A 186 11.82 4.02 -24.18
CA THR A 186 11.15 3.01 -25.02
C THR A 186 10.23 2.15 -24.15
N VAL A 187 8.98 2.00 -24.55
CA VAL A 187 8.02 1.10 -23.89
C VAL A 187 8.40 -0.35 -24.18
N VAL A 188 8.74 -1.11 -23.15
CA VAL A 188 9.18 -2.52 -23.26
C VAL A 188 8.15 -3.52 -22.77
N GLY A 189 7.20 -3.08 -21.95
CA GLY A 189 6.18 -3.94 -21.39
C GLY A 189 4.94 -3.21 -20.90
N VAL A 190 3.90 -3.98 -20.71
CA VAL A 190 2.66 -3.58 -20.03
C VAL A 190 2.43 -4.55 -18.89
N VAL A 191 2.13 -4.02 -17.71
CA VAL A 191 1.85 -4.81 -16.50
C VAL A 191 0.42 -4.58 -16.03
N THR A 192 -0.10 -5.56 -15.30
CA THR A 192 -1.37 -5.46 -14.58
C THR A 192 -1.19 -5.97 -13.17
N GLU A 193 -1.91 -5.40 -12.24
CA GLU A 193 -1.94 -5.88 -10.86
C GLU A 193 -2.73 -7.18 -10.79
N VAL A 194 -2.14 -8.23 -10.21
CA VAL A 194 -2.74 -9.58 -10.14
C VAL A 194 -3.95 -9.59 -9.21
N SER A 195 -3.90 -8.80 -8.19
CA SER A 195 -4.97 -8.64 -7.21
C SER A 195 -5.74 -7.36 -7.51
N SER A 196 -6.74 -7.44 -8.37
CA SER A 196 -7.70 -6.36 -8.52
C SER A 196 -8.67 -6.39 -7.34
N PHE A 197 -8.35 -5.65 -6.30
CA PHE A 197 -9.36 -5.25 -5.34
C PHE A 197 -10.34 -4.32 -6.06
N GLU A 198 -11.58 -4.77 -6.26
CA GLU A 198 -12.65 -3.89 -6.69
C GLU A 198 -13.29 -3.27 -5.43
N PRO A 199 -12.98 -2.01 -5.11
CA PRO A 199 -13.57 -1.36 -3.95
C PRO A 199 -15.08 -1.28 -4.13
N VAL A 200 -15.83 -1.63 -3.09
CA VAL A 200 -17.26 -1.35 -3.05
C VAL A 200 -17.43 0.13 -2.73
N ILE A 201 -17.72 0.92 -3.74
CA ILE A 201 -17.92 2.36 -3.61
C ILE A 201 -19.34 2.62 -3.17
N ASN A 202 -19.53 3.01 -1.93
CA ASN A 202 -20.83 3.33 -1.34
C ASN A 202 -21.04 4.83 -1.11
N SER A 203 -19.96 5.62 -1.19
CA SER A 203 -19.98 7.06 -0.94
C SER A 203 -19.11 7.81 -1.94
N GLU A 204 -19.30 9.12 -2.05
CA GLU A 204 -18.45 10.00 -2.83
C GLU A 204 -17.02 10.05 -2.27
N GLU A 205 -16.87 9.88 -0.96
CA GLU A 205 -15.61 9.84 -0.25
C GLU A 205 -14.84 8.55 -0.57
N ASP A 206 -15.53 7.40 -0.65
CA ASP A 206 -14.96 6.13 -1.14
C ASP A 206 -14.48 6.27 -2.59
N TYR A 207 -15.27 6.93 -3.45
CA TYR A 207 -14.91 7.17 -4.85
C TYR A 207 -13.56 7.89 -4.96
N TRP A 208 -13.38 8.99 -4.26
CA TRP A 208 -12.14 9.76 -4.29
C TRP A 208 -10.97 9.02 -3.64
N THR A 209 -11.23 8.20 -2.64
CA THR A 209 -10.21 7.40 -1.95
C THR A 209 -9.69 6.25 -2.83
N TYR A 210 -10.58 5.57 -3.55
CA TYR A 210 -10.24 4.34 -4.28
C TYR A 210 -9.99 4.53 -5.78
N MET A 211 -10.52 5.58 -6.39
CA MET A 211 -10.36 5.79 -7.83
C MET A 211 -8.96 6.28 -8.24
N GLY A 212 -8.08 6.56 -7.28
CA GLY A 212 -6.67 6.84 -7.51
C GLY A 212 -6.40 7.91 -8.56
N THR A 213 -5.17 8.06 -8.96
CA THR A 213 -4.78 8.88 -10.11
C THR A 213 -5.35 8.28 -11.39
N SER A 214 -6.30 8.98 -12.02
CA SER A 214 -7.00 8.55 -13.24
C SER A 214 -6.08 8.25 -14.44
N GLY A 215 -4.82 8.66 -14.38
CA GLY A 215 -3.83 8.50 -15.45
C GLY A 215 -3.05 7.19 -15.46
N GLY A 216 -3.11 6.37 -14.40
CA GLY A 216 -2.35 5.13 -14.27
C GLY A 216 -0.91 5.31 -13.79
N LYS A 217 -0.09 4.27 -13.95
CA LYS A 217 1.30 4.22 -13.45
C LYS A 217 2.29 3.91 -14.57
N MET A 218 3.43 4.60 -14.54
CA MET A 218 4.60 4.30 -15.36
C MET A 218 5.76 3.87 -14.49
N PHE A 219 6.51 2.88 -14.94
CA PHE A 219 7.65 2.32 -14.21
C PHE A 219 8.92 2.49 -15.06
N ILE A 220 9.98 2.99 -14.44
CA ILE A 220 11.33 3.03 -15.00
C ILE A 220 12.31 2.34 -14.03
N PRO A 221 13.46 1.81 -14.50
CA PRO A 221 14.47 1.30 -13.59
C PRO A 221 14.95 2.38 -12.62
N GLY A 222 15.11 2.04 -11.35
CA GLY A 222 15.51 3.00 -10.31
C GLY A 222 16.84 3.71 -10.58
N GLN A 223 17.78 3.05 -11.25
CA GLN A 223 19.04 3.67 -11.69
C GLN A 223 18.84 4.69 -12.82
N SER A 224 17.74 4.59 -13.57
CA SER A 224 17.39 5.56 -14.63
C SER A 224 16.66 6.78 -14.09
N TRP A 225 16.27 6.78 -12.81
CA TRP A 225 15.57 7.91 -12.18
C TRP A 225 16.29 9.24 -12.32
N PRO A 226 17.64 9.33 -12.12
CA PRO A 226 18.39 10.57 -12.30
C PRO A 226 18.41 11.14 -13.72
N ILE A 227 18.08 10.35 -14.73
CA ILE A 227 17.97 10.84 -16.11
C ILE A 227 16.72 11.73 -16.26
N ALA A 228 15.61 11.29 -15.65
CA ALA A 228 14.33 11.97 -15.74
C ALA A 228 14.11 12.99 -14.60
N TYR A 229 14.69 12.72 -13.44
CA TYR A 229 14.45 13.48 -12.21
C TYR A 229 15.74 13.76 -11.45
N ARG A 230 15.67 13.86 -10.11
CA ARG A 230 16.83 14.14 -9.27
C ARG A 230 17.51 12.85 -8.79
N TYR A 231 18.83 12.89 -8.70
CA TYR A 231 19.63 11.75 -8.24
C TYR A 231 19.57 11.52 -6.72
N ASP A 232 19.26 12.57 -5.97
CA ASP A 232 19.30 12.62 -4.50
C ASP A 232 17.94 12.35 -3.85
N GLU A 233 16.91 12.02 -4.63
CA GLU A 233 15.60 11.68 -4.08
C GLU A 233 15.69 10.37 -3.29
N PRO A 234 15.30 10.39 -2.00
CA PRO A 234 15.30 9.19 -1.19
C PRO A 234 14.24 8.21 -1.67
N GLU A 235 14.41 6.95 -1.30
CA GLU A 235 13.53 5.86 -1.69
C GLU A 235 12.53 5.55 -0.59
N ASN A 236 11.36 5.07 -0.99
CA ASN A 236 10.38 4.42 -0.14
C ASN A 236 10.65 2.91 -0.14
N CYS A 237 10.07 2.20 0.80
CA CYS A 237 10.16 0.74 0.89
C CYS A 237 8.76 0.13 0.82
N LEU A 238 8.61 -0.86 -0.08
CA LEU A 238 7.47 -1.75 -0.11
C LEU A 238 7.93 -3.10 0.44
N ALA A 239 7.42 -3.51 1.58
CA ALA A 239 7.74 -4.79 2.21
C ALA A 239 6.52 -5.70 2.20
N LYS A 240 6.69 -6.93 1.72
CA LYS A 240 5.66 -7.97 1.78
C LYS A 240 5.85 -8.77 3.05
N ALA A 241 4.87 -8.72 3.94
CA ALA A 241 4.86 -9.50 5.17
C ALA A 241 4.45 -10.96 4.88
N VAL A 242 4.96 -11.90 5.68
CA VAL A 242 4.62 -13.32 5.58
C VAL A 242 3.12 -13.56 5.78
N ASP A 243 2.50 -12.79 6.66
CA ASP A 243 1.06 -12.83 6.94
C ASP A 243 0.56 -11.43 7.33
N THR A 244 -0.76 -11.30 7.35
CA THR A 244 -1.45 -10.07 7.69
C THR A 244 -1.20 -9.60 9.12
N ASP A 245 -1.10 -10.52 10.06
CA ASP A 245 -0.91 -10.18 11.47
C ASP A 245 0.49 -9.61 11.76
N SER A 246 1.46 -9.95 10.90
CA SER A 246 2.83 -9.43 10.96
C SER A 246 2.97 -8.04 10.34
N MET A 247 2.02 -7.55 9.51
CA MET A 247 2.15 -6.29 8.78
C MET A 247 2.46 -5.09 9.69
N PRO A 248 1.76 -4.86 10.82
CA PRO A 248 2.07 -3.72 11.68
C PRO A 248 3.48 -3.77 12.26
N ALA A 249 3.92 -4.96 12.65
CA ALA A 249 5.26 -5.15 13.20
C ALA A 249 6.36 -4.95 12.14
N VAL A 250 6.11 -5.44 10.92
CA VAL A 250 6.99 -5.24 9.75
C VAL A 250 7.09 -3.75 9.42
N GLY A 251 5.95 -3.07 9.27
CA GLY A 251 5.93 -1.63 8.95
C GLY A 251 6.69 -0.79 9.96
N LYS A 252 6.44 -1.03 11.25
CA LYS A 252 7.17 -0.35 12.33
C LYS A 252 8.67 -0.61 12.26
N LYS A 253 9.08 -1.87 12.06
CA LYS A 253 10.50 -2.24 12.06
C LYS A 253 11.24 -1.70 10.83
N VAL A 254 10.61 -1.73 9.66
CA VAL A 254 11.15 -1.13 8.43
C VAL A 254 11.28 0.39 8.61
N ALA A 255 10.25 1.06 9.14
CA ALA A 255 10.29 2.49 9.41
C ALA A 255 11.41 2.85 10.42
N GLU A 256 11.60 2.07 11.48
CA GLU A 256 12.71 2.27 12.43
C GLU A 256 14.08 2.20 11.75
N LEU A 257 14.31 1.19 10.89
CA LEU A 257 15.58 1.02 10.17
C LEU A 257 15.82 2.15 9.18
N MET A 258 14.79 2.60 8.45
CA MET A 258 14.89 3.70 7.52
C MET A 258 15.09 5.04 8.26
N ASN A 259 14.39 5.28 9.36
CA ASN A 259 14.56 6.48 10.18
C ASN A 259 15.96 6.58 10.81
N ALA A 260 16.61 5.46 11.10
CA ALA A 260 17.98 5.47 11.61
C ALA A 260 19.00 6.05 10.60
N THR A 261 18.63 6.14 9.32
CA THR A 261 19.46 6.75 8.26
C THR A 261 19.30 8.28 8.17
N ILE A 262 18.25 8.84 8.75
CA ILE A 262 17.99 10.29 8.73
C ILE A 262 18.93 10.98 9.71
N ARG A 263 19.65 12.02 9.25
CA ARG A 263 20.51 12.82 10.12
C ARG A 263 19.65 13.71 11.04
N THR A 264 19.88 13.62 12.33
CA THR A 264 19.07 14.23 13.41
C THR A 264 18.91 15.75 13.36
N ASN A 265 19.73 16.46 12.60
CA ASN A 265 19.64 17.93 12.49
C ASN A 265 18.49 18.41 11.59
N SER A 266 17.86 17.51 10.85
CA SER A 266 16.80 17.81 9.89
C SER A 266 15.42 17.34 10.34
N VAL A 267 15.37 16.57 11.41
CA VAL A 267 14.12 16.05 11.96
C VAL A 267 13.54 17.11 12.88
N GLY A 268 12.36 17.67 12.54
CA GLY A 268 11.57 18.50 13.46
C GLY A 268 11.33 17.75 14.79
N LYS A 269 10.89 18.47 15.82
CA LYS A 269 10.56 17.83 17.11
C LYS A 269 9.41 16.86 16.92
N GLU A 270 9.40 15.78 17.69
CA GLU A 270 8.30 14.82 17.71
C GLU A 270 6.96 15.54 17.94
N GLY A 271 5.99 15.32 17.03
CA GLY A 271 4.69 16.02 17.05
C GLY A 271 4.65 17.36 16.32
N ASP A 272 5.75 17.81 15.70
CA ASP A 272 5.75 19.00 14.84
C ASP A 272 5.19 18.64 13.44
N SER A 273 4.33 19.51 12.90
CA SER A 273 3.81 19.40 11.52
C SER A 273 4.90 19.38 10.44
N ASN A 274 6.12 19.77 10.77
CA ASN A 274 7.28 19.76 9.89
C ASN A 274 8.23 18.57 10.12
N GLN A 275 7.87 17.64 11.01
CA GLN A 275 8.71 16.46 11.27
C GLN A 275 8.83 15.61 10.01
N ILE A 276 10.07 15.34 9.60
CA ILE A 276 10.38 14.42 8.50
C ILE A 276 10.71 13.04 9.09
N LYS A 277 9.97 12.03 8.70
CA LYS A 277 10.16 10.65 9.14
C LYS A 277 9.66 9.65 8.10
N TYR A 278 10.22 8.45 8.10
CA TYR A 278 9.58 7.31 7.46
C TYR A 278 8.48 6.76 8.37
N ASP A 279 7.32 6.49 7.80
CA ASP A 279 6.22 5.86 8.50
C ASP A 279 5.54 4.84 7.58
N SER A 280 4.91 3.84 8.16
CA SER A 280 4.07 2.91 7.41
C SER A 280 2.67 3.47 7.28
N GLN A 281 2.11 3.42 6.07
CA GLN A 281 0.66 3.57 5.90
C GLN A 281 -0.02 2.33 6.49
N ASP A 282 -0.20 2.33 7.79
CA ASP A 282 -0.87 1.25 8.48
C ASP A 282 -2.38 1.54 8.47
N LEU A 283 -3.05 1.09 7.41
CA LEU A 283 -4.51 1.15 7.31
C LEU A 283 -5.19 0.39 8.47
N LEU A 284 -4.44 -0.51 9.15
CA LEU A 284 -4.90 -1.20 10.35
C LEU A 284 -4.86 -0.32 11.61
N LYS A 285 -4.18 0.84 11.59
CA LYS A 285 -4.26 1.82 12.70
C LYS A 285 -5.55 2.64 12.67
N GLN A 286 -6.26 2.66 11.55
CA GLN A 286 -7.49 3.43 11.37
C GLN A 286 -8.76 2.57 11.59
N ALA A 287 -8.63 1.27 11.72
CA ALA A 287 -9.67 0.32 12.06
C ALA A 287 -9.60 -0.15 13.51
#